data_946ac8c7a0bbf3d0d5460fb7bc477fdf
#
_entry.id   946ac8c7a0bbf3d0d5460fb7bc477fdf
#
_cell.length_a   1.000
_cell.length_b   1.000
_cell.length_c   1.000
_cell.angle_alpha   90.00
_cell.angle_beta   90.00
_cell.angle_gamma   90.00
#
_symmetry.space_group_name_H-M   'P 1'
#
loop_
_entity.id
_entity.type
_entity.pdbx_description
1 polymer ?
#
loop_
_entity_poly.entity_id
_entity_poly.type
_entity_poly.pdbx_seq_one_letter_code
_entity_poly.pdbx_strand_id
1 'polypeptide(L)'
;MMKDLPPIDFQPVEPFLGARPPVVTRAEFQVSGFTQAHLRNGEFCGWWSPATLVTEIADQVKSQAPFVYAYYDGLDKVAHVHGMQRHYLDELKFVDALVERIIEELPEGATLLVTADHGMVEVGDQVFDLDEELIKKTSGTSGEARFLWLHAKEGSAEGLLEAAQAHSDVAWIVGIEQILDECWFGTHVTPEARMRMGEVAIVARDPVALMDPRQPDAPQLLARHGSMTPEEMLVPFISFS
;
A
#
# COMPACT_ATOMS: atom_id res chain seq x y z
N MET A 1 -4.29 7.40 -23.45
CA MET A 1 -3.86 6.02 -23.74
C MET A 1 -2.74 5.70 -22.74
N MET A 2 -3.07 5.04 -21.62
CA MET A 2 -2.03 4.57 -20.71
C MET A 2 -1.14 3.59 -21.47
N LYS A 3 0.16 3.87 -21.54
CA LYS A 3 1.14 2.90 -22.04
C LYS A 3 1.16 1.75 -21.04
N ASP A 4 0.90 0.53 -21.49
CA ASP A 4 1.17 -0.66 -20.68
C ASP A 4 2.65 -0.67 -20.32
N LEU A 5 2.95 -0.39 -19.07
CA LEU A 5 4.31 -0.47 -18.55
C LEU A 5 4.53 -1.91 -18.07
N PRO A 6 5.47 -2.66 -18.67
CA PRO A 6 5.77 -4.01 -18.22
C PRO A 6 6.15 -4.02 -16.74
N PRO A 7 5.66 -4.97 -15.93
CA PRO A 7 5.93 -5.01 -14.49
C PRO A 7 7.42 -4.99 -14.13
N ILE A 8 8.27 -5.63 -14.96
CA ILE A 8 9.72 -5.65 -14.75
C ILE A 8 10.37 -4.28 -15.00
N ASP A 9 9.82 -3.48 -15.93
CA ASP A 9 10.30 -2.11 -16.17
C ASP A 9 9.81 -1.14 -15.11
N PHE A 10 8.65 -1.46 -14.50
CA PHE A 10 8.11 -0.72 -13.37
C PHE A 10 8.95 -0.92 -12.11
N GLN A 11 9.28 -2.17 -11.79
CA GLN A 11 10.07 -2.58 -10.62
C GLN A 11 11.23 -3.50 -11.06
N PRO A 12 12.40 -2.94 -11.41
CA PRO A 12 13.54 -3.72 -11.90
C PRO A 12 14.30 -4.47 -10.78
N VAL A 13 14.14 -4.07 -9.52
CA VAL A 13 14.81 -4.72 -8.39
C VAL A 13 14.27 -6.12 -8.19
N GLU A 14 15.15 -7.10 -8.05
CA GLU A 14 14.73 -8.49 -7.81
C GLU A 14 14.07 -8.65 -6.44
N PRO A 15 12.87 -9.26 -6.38
CA PRO A 15 12.24 -9.59 -5.11
C PRO A 15 13.09 -10.54 -4.27
N PHE A 16 12.90 -10.49 -2.96
CA PHE A 16 13.53 -11.39 -2.00
C PHE A 16 15.06 -11.48 -2.13
N LEU A 17 15.72 -10.37 -2.53
CA LEU A 17 17.17 -10.31 -2.77
C LEU A 17 17.68 -11.38 -3.77
N GLY A 18 16.85 -11.77 -4.73
CA GLY A 18 17.14 -12.78 -5.73
C GLY A 18 16.83 -14.23 -5.28
N ALA A 19 16.35 -14.43 -4.06
CA ALA A 19 15.84 -15.74 -3.63
C ALA A 19 14.47 -16.04 -4.30
N ARG A 20 14.08 -17.31 -4.30
CA ARG A 20 12.83 -17.80 -4.90
C ARG A 20 11.99 -18.56 -3.88
N PRO A 21 11.47 -17.88 -2.86
CA PRO A 21 10.66 -18.54 -1.86
C PRO A 21 9.29 -18.94 -2.41
N PRO A 22 8.59 -19.90 -1.77
CA PRO A 22 7.16 -20.04 -1.91
C PRO A 22 6.45 -18.73 -1.53
N VAL A 23 5.50 -18.33 -2.40
CA VAL A 23 4.67 -17.12 -2.24
C VAL A 23 3.22 -17.58 -2.10
N VAL A 24 2.76 -17.67 -0.86
CA VAL A 24 1.42 -18.15 -0.50
C VAL A 24 0.46 -16.94 -0.44
N THR A 25 -0.26 -16.71 -1.52
CA THR A 25 -1.20 -15.59 -1.63
C THR A 25 -2.48 -16.01 -2.35
N ARG A 26 -3.48 -15.11 -2.49
CA ARG A 26 -4.72 -15.45 -3.17
C ARG A 26 -4.47 -15.95 -4.59
N ALA A 27 -5.15 -17.04 -4.97
CA ALA A 27 -5.01 -17.65 -6.30
C ALA A 27 -5.32 -16.63 -7.43
N GLU A 28 -6.28 -15.73 -7.21
CA GLU A 28 -6.65 -14.68 -8.17
C GLU A 28 -5.56 -13.65 -8.43
N PHE A 29 -4.55 -13.53 -7.53
CA PHE A 29 -3.46 -12.56 -7.69
C PHE A 29 -2.30 -13.05 -8.57
N GLN A 30 -2.34 -14.30 -9.04
CA GLN A 30 -1.24 -14.90 -9.82
C GLN A 30 -0.78 -14.05 -11.00
N VAL A 31 -1.73 -13.44 -11.72
CA VAL A 31 -1.46 -12.62 -12.89
C VAL A 31 -1.62 -11.12 -12.64
N SER A 32 -1.76 -10.70 -11.38
CA SER A 32 -1.90 -9.29 -11.05
C SER A 32 -0.61 -8.51 -11.36
N GLY A 33 -0.75 -7.22 -11.70
CA GLY A 33 0.40 -6.34 -11.94
C GLY A 33 1.33 -6.27 -10.73
N PHE A 34 0.78 -6.28 -9.52
CA PHE A 34 1.56 -6.29 -8.28
C PHE A 34 2.41 -7.57 -8.16
N THR A 35 1.79 -8.75 -8.32
CA THR A 35 2.53 -10.03 -8.26
C THR A 35 3.64 -10.08 -9.29
N GLN A 36 3.37 -9.65 -10.51
CA GLN A 36 4.35 -9.64 -11.60
C GLN A 36 5.49 -8.63 -11.36
N ALA A 37 5.22 -7.53 -10.66
CA ALA A 37 6.24 -6.53 -10.34
C ALA A 37 7.05 -6.90 -9.09
N HIS A 38 6.39 -7.31 -8.02
CA HIS A 38 6.99 -7.38 -6.68
C HIS A 38 7.23 -8.80 -6.15
N LEU A 39 6.55 -9.81 -6.71
CA LEU A 39 6.65 -11.20 -6.26
C LEU A 39 7.10 -12.16 -7.37
N ARG A 40 7.49 -11.61 -8.53
CA ARG A 40 8.03 -12.42 -9.64
C ARG A 40 9.24 -13.25 -9.17
N ASN A 41 9.44 -14.39 -9.79
CA ASN A 41 10.48 -15.36 -9.44
C ASN A 41 10.25 -16.15 -8.15
N GLY A 42 9.27 -15.80 -7.32
CA GLY A 42 8.79 -16.68 -6.25
C GLY A 42 8.01 -17.86 -6.79
N GLU A 43 7.95 -18.96 -6.05
CA GLU A 43 7.07 -20.09 -6.36
C GLU A 43 5.65 -19.74 -5.91
N PHE A 44 4.75 -19.49 -6.88
CA PHE A 44 3.39 -19.05 -6.58
C PHE A 44 2.53 -20.21 -6.05
N CYS A 45 2.04 -20.09 -4.82
CA CYS A 45 1.16 -21.03 -4.14
C CYS A 45 -0.18 -20.35 -3.85
N GLY A 46 -1.18 -20.59 -4.69
CA GLY A 46 -2.44 -19.89 -4.65
C GLY A 46 -3.44 -20.48 -3.65
N TRP A 47 -3.84 -19.74 -2.62
CA TRP A 47 -4.92 -20.15 -1.74
C TRP A 47 -6.28 -19.59 -2.15
N TRP A 48 -7.38 -20.31 -1.81
CA TRP A 48 -8.77 -19.97 -2.16
C TRP A 48 -9.63 -19.55 -0.95
N SER A 49 -9.24 -20.00 0.23
CA SER A 49 -9.90 -19.67 1.50
C SER A 49 -8.86 -19.62 2.62
N PRO A 50 -9.15 -18.98 3.76
CA PRO A 50 -8.23 -18.97 4.88
C PRO A 50 -7.80 -20.36 5.37
N ALA A 51 -8.68 -21.35 5.25
CA ALA A 51 -8.33 -22.73 5.58
C ALA A 51 -7.26 -23.30 4.62
N THR A 52 -7.36 -23.00 3.31
CA THR A 52 -6.35 -23.42 2.34
C THR A 52 -5.06 -22.62 2.46
N LEU A 53 -5.10 -21.35 2.93
CA LEU A 53 -3.89 -20.60 3.29
C LEU A 53 -3.06 -21.35 4.34
N VAL A 54 -3.69 -21.85 5.41
CA VAL A 54 -2.99 -22.64 6.45
C VAL A 54 -2.37 -23.88 5.84
N THR A 55 -3.13 -24.61 5.01
CA THR A 55 -2.64 -25.85 4.37
C THR A 55 -1.44 -25.59 3.44
N GLU A 56 -1.53 -24.56 2.59
CA GLU A 56 -0.43 -24.17 1.70
C GLU A 56 0.83 -23.81 2.48
N ILE A 57 0.71 -23.01 3.56
CA ILE A 57 1.84 -22.68 4.43
C ILE A 57 2.43 -23.96 5.02
N ALA A 58 1.60 -24.85 5.58
CA ALA A 58 2.03 -26.10 6.19
C ALA A 58 2.80 -27.00 5.20
N ASP A 59 2.31 -27.12 3.97
CA ASP A 59 2.94 -27.94 2.94
C ASP A 59 4.31 -27.36 2.53
N GLN A 60 4.43 -26.04 2.40
CA GLN A 60 5.70 -25.39 2.07
C GLN A 60 6.72 -25.53 3.21
N VAL A 61 6.29 -25.37 4.46
CA VAL A 61 7.18 -25.54 5.62
C VAL A 61 7.60 -26.99 5.78
N LYS A 62 6.70 -27.97 5.59
CA LYS A 62 7.02 -29.41 5.60
C LYS A 62 7.97 -29.81 4.47
N SER A 63 7.97 -29.12 3.36
CA SER A 63 8.94 -29.31 2.27
C SER A 63 10.33 -28.74 2.57
N GLN A 64 10.55 -28.21 3.77
CA GLN A 64 11.79 -27.60 4.25
C GLN A 64 12.19 -26.33 3.49
N ALA A 65 11.24 -25.57 2.97
CA ALA A 65 11.53 -24.26 2.42
C ALA A 65 12.16 -23.35 3.50
N PRO A 66 13.33 -22.77 3.25
CA PRO A 66 14.03 -21.97 4.26
C PRO A 66 13.32 -20.66 4.62
N PHE A 67 12.44 -20.19 3.76
CA PHE A 67 11.60 -19.01 3.92
C PHE A 67 10.32 -19.18 3.11
N VAL A 68 9.19 -18.83 3.70
CA VAL A 68 7.85 -18.80 3.05
C VAL A 68 7.29 -17.40 3.24
N TYR A 69 6.91 -16.75 2.16
CA TYR A 69 6.15 -15.49 2.22
C TYR A 69 4.67 -15.80 2.11
N ALA A 70 3.88 -15.40 3.10
CA ALA A 70 2.43 -15.60 3.09
C ALA A 70 1.71 -14.25 3.26
N TYR A 71 0.61 -14.05 2.51
CA TYR A 71 -0.15 -12.81 2.53
C TYR A 71 -1.64 -13.07 2.69
N TYR A 72 -2.25 -12.34 3.61
CA TYR A 72 -3.69 -12.32 3.87
C TYR A 72 -4.21 -10.87 3.82
N ASP A 73 -5.19 -10.61 2.98
CA ASP A 73 -5.71 -9.28 2.67
C ASP A 73 -7.06 -8.95 3.34
N GLY A 74 -7.52 -9.79 4.26
CA GLY A 74 -8.87 -9.67 4.84
C GLY A 74 -9.07 -8.40 5.65
N LEU A 75 -8.11 -8.03 6.51
CA LEU A 75 -8.21 -6.82 7.34
C LEU A 75 -8.30 -5.56 6.49
N ASP A 76 -7.45 -5.43 5.49
CA ASP A 76 -7.44 -4.30 4.57
C ASP A 76 -8.78 -4.16 3.83
N LYS A 77 -9.25 -5.24 3.21
CA LYS A 77 -10.54 -5.26 2.50
C LYS A 77 -11.73 -4.89 3.39
N VAL A 78 -11.76 -5.45 4.60
CA VAL A 78 -12.86 -5.18 5.55
C VAL A 78 -12.82 -3.73 6.01
N ALA A 79 -11.64 -3.19 6.31
CA ALA A 79 -11.48 -1.80 6.71
C ALA A 79 -11.93 -0.84 5.60
N HIS A 80 -11.50 -1.06 4.36
CA HIS A 80 -11.91 -0.23 3.23
C HIS A 80 -13.42 -0.14 3.06
N VAL A 81 -14.14 -1.27 3.20
CA VAL A 81 -15.58 -1.36 2.92
C VAL A 81 -16.45 -0.99 4.12
N HIS A 82 -16.02 -1.37 5.32
CA HIS A 82 -16.85 -1.30 6.53
C HIS A 82 -16.31 -0.36 7.61
N GLY A 83 -15.16 0.29 7.37
CA GLY A 83 -14.45 1.06 8.40
C GLY A 83 -13.81 0.15 9.45
N MET A 84 -13.28 0.76 10.51
CA MET A 84 -12.49 0.08 11.54
C MET A 84 -13.30 -0.26 12.81
N GLN A 85 -14.64 -0.46 12.66
CA GLN A 85 -15.53 -0.76 13.76
C GLN A 85 -15.79 -2.28 13.86
N ARG A 86 -17.05 -2.69 14.08
CA ARG A 86 -17.44 -4.05 14.39
C ARG A 86 -16.92 -5.10 13.40
N HIS A 87 -17.07 -4.85 12.09
CA HIS A 87 -16.65 -5.82 11.08
C HIS A 87 -15.13 -6.03 11.10
N TYR A 88 -14.37 -4.94 11.23
CA TYR A 88 -12.92 -5.00 11.33
C TYR A 88 -12.46 -5.72 12.60
N LEU A 89 -13.10 -5.45 13.74
CA LEU A 89 -12.77 -6.11 15.00
C LEU A 89 -13.09 -7.61 14.98
N ASP A 90 -14.15 -8.02 14.28
CA ASP A 90 -14.49 -9.43 14.12
C ASP A 90 -13.52 -10.11 13.14
N GLU A 91 -13.09 -9.42 12.07
CA GLU A 91 -12.04 -9.91 11.18
C GLU A 91 -10.68 -10.03 11.89
N LEU A 92 -10.34 -9.08 12.76
CA LEU A 92 -9.11 -9.14 13.57
C LEU A 92 -9.08 -10.37 14.49
N LYS A 93 -10.20 -10.69 15.13
CA LYS A 93 -10.31 -11.92 15.94
C LYS A 93 -10.16 -13.17 15.08
N PHE A 94 -10.69 -13.13 13.86
CA PHE A 94 -10.52 -14.23 12.91
C PHE A 94 -9.06 -14.39 12.49
N VAL A 95 -8.34 -13.28 12.24
CA VAL A 95 -6.90 -13.31 11.92
C VAL A 95 -6.08 -13.82 13.09
N ASP A 96 -6.43 -13.49 14.34
CA ASP A 96 -5.79 -14.01 15.54
C ASP A 96 -5.90 -15.57 15.59
N ALA A 97 -7.11 -16.10 15.40
CA ALA A 97 -7.32 -17.54 15.31
C ALA A 97 -6.63 -18.18 14.09
N LEU A 98 -6.53 -17.47 12.97
CA LEU A 98 -5.78 -17.92 11.78
C LEU A 98 -4.28 -18.06 12.09
N VAL A 99 -3.71 -17.09 12.80
CA VAL A 99 -2.31 -17.13 13.25
C VAL A 99 -2.08 -18.31 14.20
N GLU A 100 -2.97 -18.56 15.17
CA GLU A 100 -2.90 -19.75 16.03
C GLU A 100 -2.87 -21.05 15.21
N ARG A 101 -3.74 -21.16 14.19
CA ARG A 101 -3.77 -22.34 13.31
C ARG A 101 -2.48 -22.50 12.50
N ILE A 102 -1.84 -21.41 12.08
CA ILE A 102 -0.55 -21.47 11.40
C ILE A 102 0.53 -21.97 12.37
N ILE A 103 0.55 -21.44 13.60
CA ILE A 103 1.53 -21.84 14.62
C ILE A 103 1.46 -23.35 14.91
N GLU A 104 0.25 -23.91 15.00
CA GLU A 104 0.05 -25.36 15.23
C GLU A 104 0.66 -26.24 14.13
N GLU A 105 0.79 -25.74 12.91
CA GLU A 105 1.36 -26.45 11.76
C GLU A 105 2.88 -26.28 11.61
N LEU A 106 3.49 -25.36 12.38
CA LEU A 106 4.93 -25.12 12.28
C LEU A 106 5.75 -26.28 12.87
N PRO A 107 6.79 -26.75 12.19
CA PRO A 107 7.71 -27.72 12.75
C PRO A 107 8.59 -27.12 13.84
N GLU A 108 9.16 -27.94 14.67
CA GLU A 108 10.13 -27.52 15.69
C GLU A 108 11.29 -26.75 15.04
N GLY A 109 11.64 -25.60 15.61
CA GLY A 109 12.69 -24.70 15.15
C GLY A 109 12.30 -23.74 14.03
N ALA A 110 11.04 -23.76 13.55
CA ALA A 110 10.53 -22.73 12.68
C ALA A 110 10.16 -21.48 13.46
N THR A 111 10.28 -20.32 12.83
CA THR A 111 9.84 -19.02 13.38
C THR A 111 8.79 -18.40 12.47
N LEU A 112 7.64 -18.02 13.02
CA LEU A 112 6.65 -17.21 12.34
C LEU A 112 6.89 -15.74 12.67
N LEU A 113 6.99 -14.91 11.64
CA LEU A 113 6.97 -13.44 11.77
C LEU A 113 5.65 -12.92 11.20
N VAL A 114 4.92 -12.15 12.01
CA VAL A 114 3.68 -11.49 11.58
C VAL A 114 3.93 -9.99 11.53
N THR A 115 3.67 -9.41 10.36
CA THR A 115 3.78 -7.96 10.13
C THR A 115 2.70 -7.51 9.16
N ALA A 116 2.63 -6.21 8.89
CA ALA A 116 1.77 -5.62 7.86
C ALA A 116 2.60 -4.75 6.91
N ASP A 117 2.07 -4.47 5.74
CA ASP A 117 2.64 -3.55 4.74
C ASP A 117 2.38 -2.08 5.11
N HIS A 118 1.29 -1.79 5.78
CA HIS A 118 0.90 -0.47 6.30
C HIS A 118 -0.13 -0.61 7.42
N GLY A 119 -0.38 0.49 8.12
CA GLY A 119 -1.54 0.64 8.98
C GLY A 119 -2.73 1.25 8.24
N MET A 120 -3.73 1.80 8.97
CA MET A 120 -5.00 2.25 8.37
C MET A 120 -5.61 3.38 9.19
N VAL A 121 -6.32 4.30 8.53
CA VAL A 121 -7.10 5.38 9.15
C VAL A 121 -8.54 5.35 8.67
N GLU A 122 -9.49 5.44 9.60
CA GLU A 122 -10.91 5.60 9.26
C GLU A 122 -11.16 7.06 8.88
N VAL A 123 -11.55 7.30 7.62
CA VAL A 123 -11.86 8.63 7.10
C VAL A 123 -13.37 8.88 7.04
N GLY A 124 -14.19 7.82 6.96
CA GLY A 124 -15.64 7.93 6.88
C GLY A 124 -16.08 8.86 5.74
N ASP A 125 -16.89 9.85 6.08
CA ASP A 125 -17.41 10.86 5.14
C ASP A 125 -16.50 12.10 5.02
N GLN A 126 -15.32 12.10 5.66
CA GLN A 126 -14.37 13.22 5.60
C GLN A 126 -13.58 13.21 4.28
N VAL A 127 -14.30 13.44 3.19
CA VAL A 127 -13.74 13.44 1.83
C VAL A 127 -13.78 14.86 1.29
N PHE A 128 -12.64 15.39 0.88
CA PHE A 128 -12.46 16.73 0.36
C PHE A 128 -12.00 16.70 -1.09
N ASP A 129 -12.74 17.35 -1.96
CA ASP A 129 -12.29 17.55 -3.33
C ASP A 129 -11.22 18.63 -3.40
N LEU A 130 -10.26 18.46 -4.31
CA LEU A 130 -9.31 19.52 -4.66
C LEU A 130 -10.07 20.72 -5.24
N ASP A 131 -9.70 21.91 -4.80
CA ASP A 131 -10.37 23.14 -5.26
C ASP A 131 -10.06 23.47 -6.75
N GLU A 132 -10.90 24.33 -7.33
CA GLU A 132 -10.78 24.69 -8.77
C GLU A 132 -9.45 25.36 -9.12
N GLU A 133 -8.90 26.19 -8.23
CA GLU A 133 -7.66 26.92 -8.49
C GLU A 133 -6.48 25.94 -8.56
N LEU A 134 -6.50 24.93 -7.69
CA LEU A 134 -5.52 23.86 -7.69
C LEU A 134 -5.65 22.99 -8.97
N ILE A 135 -6.87 22.62 -9.32
CA ILE A 135 -7.16 21.84 -10.54
C ILE A 135 -6.75 22.60 -11.82
N LYS A 136 -6.91 23.92 -11.88
CA LYS A 136 -6.47 24.72 -13.03
C LYS A 136 -4.96 24.63 -13.27
N LYS A 137 -4.15 24.49 -12.22
CA LYS A 137 -2.69 24.41 -12.28
C LYS A 137 -2.17 22.97 -12.43
N THR A 138 -3.04 21.96 -12.21
CA THR A 138 -2.71 20.55 -12.17
C THR A 138 -3.02 19.89 -13.52
N SER A 139 -2.03 19.23 -14.13
CA SER A 139 -2.19 18.45 -15.36
C SER A 139 -2.80 17.07 -15.07
N GLY A 140 -2.55 16.51 -13.89
CA GLY A 140 -3.07 15.25 -13.41
C GLY A 140 -2.66 14.99 -11.96
N THR A 141 -3.26 13.97 -11.36
CA THR A 141 -2.92 13.47 -10.02
C THR A 141 -2.52 12.01 -10.08
N SER A 142 -1.73 11.56 -9.11
CA SER A 142 -1.38 10.14 -8.91
C SER A 142 -1.14 9.87 -7.43
N GLY A 143 -1.06 8.59 -7.05
CA GLY A 143 -0.94 8.18 -5.66
C GLY A 143 -2.31 7.83 -5.06
N GLU A 144 -2.42 7.92 -3.75
CA GLU A 144 -3.60 7.58 -2.98
C GLU A 144 -4.26 8.84 -2.39
N ALA A 145 -5.53 8.75 -2.02
CA ALA A 145 -6.29 9.87 -1.45
C ALA A 145 -5.71 10.42 -0.12
N ARG A 146 -4.80 9.67 0.49
CA ARG A 146 -4.06 10.07 1.70
C ARG A 146 -2.66 10.63 1.39
N PHE A 147 -2.10 10.29 0.23
CA PHE A 147 -0.83 10.81 -0.28
C PHE A 147 -0.97 11.07 -1.78
N LEU A 148 -1.39 12.27 -2.12
CA LEU A 148 -1.73 12.63 -3.49
C LEU A 148 -0.63 13.47 -4.12
N TRP A 149 -0.05 12.95 -5.21
CA TRP A 149 0.85 13.71 -6.06
C TRP A 149 0.09 14.60 -7.01
N LEU A 150 0.50 15.85 -7.11
CA LEU A 150 0.02 16.83 -8.08
C LEU A 150 1.09 17.04 -9.15
N HIS A 151 0.72 16.74 -10.40
CA HIS A 151 1.57 16.99 -11.55
C HIS A 151 1.25 18.37 -12.12
N ALA A 152 2.23 19.27 -12.13
CA ALA A 152 2.04 20.63 -12.60
C ALA A 152 1.74 20.71 -14.11
N LYS A 153 0.96 21.67 -14.54
CA LYS A 153 0.98 22.12 -15.93
C LYS A 153 2.30 22.84 -16.22
N GLU A 154 2.72 22.83 -17.46
CA GLU A 154 3.95 23.50 -17.88
C GLU A 154 4.00 24.96 -17.37
N GLY A 155 5.08 25.32 -16.70
CA GLY A 155 5.30 26.64 -16.10
C GLY A 155 4.47 26.96 -14.85
N SER A 156 3.74 25.98 -14.26
CA SER A 156 2.84 26.21 -13.12
C SER A 156 3.34 25.66 -11.77
N ALA A 157 4.54 25.08 -11.71
CA ALA A 157 5.02 24.36 -10.52
C ALA A 157 5.05 25.22 -9.24
N GLU A 158 5.58 26.44 -9.33
CA GLU A 158 5.64 27.37 -8.17
C GLU A 158 4.24 27.77 -7.71
N GLY A 159 3.37 28.17 -8.64
CA GLY A 159 1.98 28.52 -8.31
C GLY A 159 1.11 27.33 -7.90
N LEU A 160 1.54 26.08 -8.20
CA LEU A 160 0.88 24.86 -7.73
C LEU A 160 1.11 24.65 -6.22
N LEU A 161 2.35 24.84 -5.75
CA LEU A 161 2.68 24.72 -4.33
C LEU A 161 1.92 25.76 -3.50
N GLU A 162 1.82 26.99 -3.99
CA GLU A 162 1.05 28.07 -3.34
C GLU A 162 -0.45 27.72 -3.30
N ALA A 163 -1.04 27.27 -4.41
CA ALA A 163 -2.45 26.89 -4.46
C ALA A 163 -2.76 25.70 -3.53
N ALA A 164 -1.85 24.73 -3.41
CA ALA A 164 -2.03 23.59 -2.55
C ALA A 164 -2.11 23.94 -1.05
N GLN A 165 -1.60 25.12 -0.64
CA GLN A 165 -1.71 25.60 0.76
C GLN A 165 -3.15 25.75 1.24
N ALA A 166 -4.13 25.82 0.34
CA ALA A 166 -5.55 25.81 0.72
C ALA A 166 -5.96 24.56 1.53
N HIS A 167 -5.19 23.47 1.44
CA HIS A 167 -5.43 22.22 2.18
C HIS A 167 -4.50 22.04 3.41
N SER A 168 -3.72 23.08 3.78
CA SER A 168 -2.71 22.96 4.86
C SER A 168 -3.30 22.81 6.27
N ASP A 169 -4.57 23.08 6.47
CA ASP A 169 -5.30 22.84 7.71
C ASP A 169 -5.47 21.35 8.03
N VAL A 170 -5.57 20.48 7.01
CA VAL A 170 -5.79 19.03 7.14
C VAL A 170 -4.65 18.17 6.60
N ALA A 171 -3.66 18.75 5.93
CA ALA A 171 -2.59 18.03 5.25
C ALA A 171 -1.24 18.75 5.33
N TRP A 172 -0.16 18.01 5.22
CA TRP A 172 1.16 18.57 4.90
C TRP A 172 1.23 18.84 3.39
N ILE A 173 1.67 20.02 3.02
CA ILE A 173 1.87 20.43 1.64
C ILE A 173 3.37 20.49 1.40
N VAL A 174 3.88 19.59 0.57
CA VAL A 174 5.32 19.39 0.42
C VAL A 174 5.72 19.42 -1.05
N GLY A 175 6.69 20.28 -1.37
CA GLY A 175 7.30 20.31 -2.69
C GLY A 175 8.26 19.11 -2.87
N ILE A 176 8.43 18.67 -4.11
CA ILE A 176 9.24 17.49 -4.42
C ILE A 176 10.69 17.65 -3.98
N GLU A 177 11.28 18.85 -4.09
CA GLU A 177 12.67 19.08 -3.68
C GLU A 177 12.86 18.85 -2.17
N GLN A 178 11.90 19.28 -1.34
CA GLN A 178 11.93 19.01 0.08
C GLN A 178 11.84 17.51 0.37
N ILE A 179 10.97 16.77 -0.31
CA ILE A 179 10.82 15.31 -0.16
C ILE A 179 12.14 14.58 -0.47
N LEU A 180 12.84 15.05 -1.51
CA LEU A 180 14.13 14.48 -1.91
C LEU A 180 15.24 14.84 -0.90
N ASP A 181 15.31 16.07 -0.46
CA ASP A 181 16.30 16.57 0.51
C ASP A 181 16.14 15.89 1.87
N GLU A 182 14.91 15.66 2.31
CA GLU A 182 14.57 14.94 3.54
C GLU A 182 14.64 13.42 3.39
N CYS A 183 14.94 12.90 2.21
CA CYS A 183 15.10 11.47 1.92
C CYS A 183 13.87 10.61 2.25
N TRP A 184 12.64 11.08 2.00
CA TRP A 184 11.41 10.34 2.31
C TRP A 184 11.34 8.98 1.61
N PHE A 185 11.94 8.86 0.43
CA PHE A 185 12.04 7.61 -0.34
C PHE A 185 13.46 7.03 -0.35
N GLY A 186 14.26 7.36 0.68
CA GLY A 186 15.64 6.94 0.79
C GLY A 186 16.62 7.93 0.13
N THR A 187 17.92 7.67 0.32
CA THR A 187 19.00 8.57 -0.12
C THR A 187 19.25 8.54 -1.64
N HIS A 188 18.63 7.61 -2.35
CA HIS A 188 18.78 7.48 -3.79
C HIS A 188 17.42 7.24 -4.47
N VAL A 189 16.98 8.21 -5.24
CA VAL A 189 15.80 8.11 -6.09
C VAL A 189 16.25 8.07 -7.54
N THR A 190 15.87 7.01 -8.26
CA THR A 190 16.26 6.88 -9.69
C THR A 190 15.53 7.90 -10.55
N PRO A 191 16.09 8.29 -11.72
CA PRO A 191 15.40 9.19 -12.65
C PRO A 191 14.01 8.70 -13.05
N GLU A 192 13.83 7.39 -13.22
CA GLU A 192 12.54 6.77 -13.57
C GLU A 192 11.53 6.89 -12.43
N ALA A 193 11.96 6.71 -11.18
CA ALA A 193 11.13 6.93 -10.01
C ALA A 193 10.75 8.41 -9.89
N ARG A 194 11.73 9.31 -10.04
CA ARG A 194 11.51 10.77 -10.00
C ARG A 194 10.49 11.25 -11.04
N MET A 195 10.51 10.70 -12.26
CA MET A 195 9.52 11.04 -13.29
C MET A 195 8.07 10.64 -12.97
N ARG A 196 7.87 9.75 -12.02
CA ARG A 196 6.52 9.32 -11.56
C ARG A 196 5.98 10.18 -10.42
N MET A 197 6.84 10.92 -9.75
CA MET A 197 6.47 11.83 -8.67
C MET A 197 5.95 13.15 -9.26
N GLY A 198 4.95 13.73 -8.62
CA GLY A 198 4.48 15.07 -8.93
C GLY A 198 5.41 16.14 -8.39
N GLU A 199 5.18 17.38 -8.76
CA GLU A 199 5.93 18.55 -8.26
C GLU A 199 5.56 18.89 -6.82
N VAL A 200 4.33 18.54 -6.40
CA VAL A 200 3.79 18.80 -5.06
C VAL A 200 3.10 17.53 -4.56
N ALA A 201 3.30 17.20 -3.30
CA ALA A 201 2.52 16.20 -2.58
C ALA A 201 1.57 16.88 -1.59
N ILE A 202 0.31 16.44 -1.56
CA ILE A 202 -0.63 16.69 -0.47
C ILE A 202 -0.70 15.41 0.34
N VAL A 203 -0.21 15.47 1.58
CA VAL A 203 -0.07 14.32 2.48
C VAL A 203 -1.01 14.51 3.66
N ALA A 204 -2.09 13.76 3.71
CA ALA A 204 -3.13 13.94 4.73
C ALA A 204 -2.57 13.72 6.14
N ARG A 205 -2.73 14.71 7.01
CA ARG A 205 -2.36 14.68 8.42
C ARG A 205 -3.54 14.23 9.28
N ASP A 206 -4.70 14.78 9.00
CA ASP A 206 -5.93 14.46 9.70
C ASP A 206 -6.64 13.26 9.04
N PRO A 207 -7.63 12.61 9.67
CA PRO A 207 -8.32 11.45 9.11
C PRO A 207 -9.29 11.86 7.99
N VAL A 208 -8.73 12.34 6.88
CA VAL A 208 -9.44 12.83 5.70
C VAL A 208 -8.96 12.14 4.43
N ALA A 209 -9.75 12.16 3.38
CA ALA A 209 -9.36 11.77 2.03
C ALA A 209 -9.42 12.99 1.10
N LEU A 210 -8.42 13.11 0.23
CA LEU A 210 -8.31 14.18 -0.76
C LEU A 210 -8.53 13.59 -2.16
N MET A 211 -9.51 14.09 -2.88
CA MET A 211 -9.95 13.51 -4.14
C MET A 211 -9.82 14.50 -5.30
N ASP A 212 -9.42 13.98 -6.44
CA ASP A 212 -9.46 14.74 -7.68
C ASP A 212 -10.88 14.64 -8.27
N PRO A 213 -11.66 15.74 -8.33
CA PRO A 213 -13.03 15.71 -8.81
C PRO A 213 -13.15 15.33 -10.29
N ARG A 214 -12.02 15.28 -11.03
CA ARG A 214 -11.98 14.76 -12.41
C ARG A 214 -11.98 13.23 -12.48
N GLN A 215 -11.90 12.54 -11.33
CA GLN A 215 -11.94 11.09 -11.20
C GLN A 215 -13.18 10.64 -10.41
N PRO A 216 -14.40 10.84 -10.94
CA PRO A 216 -15.65 10.59 -10.21
C PRO A 216 -15.90 9.10 -9.90
N ASP A 217 -15.23 8.20 -10.61
CA ASP A 217 -15.36 6.75 -10.44
C ASP A 217 -14.40 6.18 -9.38
N ALA A 218 -13.67 7.03 -8.65
CA ALA A 218 -12.79 6.58 -7.59
C ALA A 218 -13.61 5.89 -6.47
N PRO A 219 -13.13 4.74 -5.93
CA PRO A 219 -13.89 3.99 -4.95
C PRO A 219 -14.11 4.79 -3.68
N GLN A 220 -15.35 4.73 -3.15
CA GLN A 220 -15.67 5.26 -1.83
C GLN A 220 -15.22 4.23 -0.78
N LEU A 221 -14.19 4.58 -0.02
CA LEU A 221 -13.60 3.74 1.01
C LEU A 221 -13.75 4.43 2.36
N LEU A 222 -14.23 3.70 3.37
CA LEU A 222 -14.44 4.22 4.73
C LEU A 222 -13.14 4.32 5.53
N ALA A 223 -12.21 3.41 5.32
CA ALA A 223 -10.86 3.53 5.83
C ALA A 223 -9.86 3.56 4.66
N ARG A 224 -8.75 4.24 4.85
CA ARG A 224 -7.71 4.45 3.84
C ARG A 224 -6.33 4.45 4.48
N HIS A 225 -5.32 4.37 3.65
CA HIS A 225 -3.90 4.39 4.02
C HIS A 225 -3.09 5.15 2.97
N GLY A 226 -1.79 5.29 3.20
CA GLY A 226 -0.82 5.85 2.25
C GLY A 226 -0.15 7.12 2.74
N SER A 227 -0.64 7.75 3.84
CA SER A 227 -0.01 8.93 4.42
C SER A 227 1.14 8.58 5.36
N MET A 228 1.72 9.63 5.98
CA MET A 228 2.87 9.55 6.88
C MET A 228 2.46 9.63 8.36
N THR A 229 1.19 9.39 8.69
CA THR A 229 0.75 9.39 10.09
C THR A 229 1.24 8.15 10.83
N PRO A 230 1.42 8.20 12.17
CA PRO A 230 1.81 7.03 12.94
C PRO A 230 0.87 5.83 12.76
N GLU A 231 -0.43 6.08 12.60
CA GLU A 231 -1.47 5.07 12.40
C GLU A 231 -1.31 4.32 11.07
N GLU A 232 -0.66 4.92 10.09
CA GLU A 232 -0.43 4.34 8.77
C GLU A 232 0.98 3.77 8.61
N MET A 233 1.98 4.37 9.28
CA MET A 233 3.38 4.02 9.15
C MET A 233 3.85 2.95 10.13
N LEU A 234 3.27 2.89 11.33
CA LEU A 234 3.65 1.91 12.34
C LEU A 234 2.88 0.61 12.13
N VAL A 235 3.62 -0.47 11.93
CA VAL A 235 3.07 -1.81 11.71
C VAL A 235 3.49 -2.77 12.84
N PRO A 236 2.72 -3.82 13.13
CA PRO A 236 3.14 -4.84 14.08
C PRO A 236 4.38 -5.58 13.57
N PHE A 237 5.20 -6.05 14.49
CA PHE A 237 6.28 -6.98 14.22
C PHE A 237 6.32 -8.00 15.36
N ILE A 238 5.64 -9.13 15.17
CA ILE A 238 5.42 -10.15 16.19
C ILE A 238 6.11 -11.44 15.76
N SER A 239 6.83 -12.09 16.68
CA SER A 239 7.52 -13.35 16.40
C SER A 239 7.05 -14.46 17.33
N PHE A 240 6.90 -15.66 16.76
CA PHE A 240 6.60 -16.90 17.47
C PHE A 240 7.66 -17.94 17.08
N SER A 241 8.25 -18.62 18.07
CA SER A 241 9.30 -19.62 17.91
C SER A 241 9.13 -20.79 18.88
#